data_79b36b20c811d48309a14e606d322276
#
_entry.id   79b36b20c811d48309a14e606d322276
#
_cell.length_a   1.000
_cell.length_b   1.000
_cell.length_c   1.000
_cell.angle_alpha   90.00
_cell.angle_beta   90.00
_cell.angle_gamma   90.00
#
_symmetry.space_group_name_H-M   'P 1'
#
loop_
_entity.id
_entity.type
_entity.pdbx_description
1 polymer ?
#
loop_
_entity_poly.entity_id
_entity_poly.type
_entity_poly.pdbx_seq_one_letter_code
_entity_poly.pdbx_strand_id
1 'polypeptide(L)'
;MIWNELESALTQRREQGLLRTRRTLQSPVGPQALVGGQTLLAFCSNDYLGLAADARVAAAVADGAQRWGAGSGASHLVSGHLEPFDRLEERLATFTGFERTLFFSTGYMANLAIVPALVGRDDAVFADRLK
;
A
#
# COMPACT_ATOMS: atom_id res chain seq x y z
N MET A 1 13.82 -26.69 -19.01
CA MET A 1 12.44 -26.51 -18.49
C MET A 1 12.47 -25.37 -17.48
N ILE A 2 11.46 -24.54 -17.49
CA ILE A 2 11.40 -23.27 -16.72
C ILE A 2 11.73 -23.43 -15.22
N TRP A 3 11.38 -24.55 -14.61
CA TRP A 3 11.66 -24.81 -13.19
C TRP A 3 13.16 -24.90 -12.88
N ASN A 4 13.94 -25.54 -13.74
CA ASN A 4 15.41 -25.67 -13.57
C ASN A 4 16.09 -24.30 -13.72
N GLU A 5 15.58 -23.45 -14.60
CA GLU A 5 16.07 -22.08 -14.79
C GLU A 5 15.78 -21.21 -13.55
N LEU A 6 14.58 -21.37 -12.97
CA LEU A 6 14.20 -20.66 -11.74
C LEU A 6 15.05 -21.13 -10.54
N GLU A 7 15.28 -22.43 -10.39
CA GLU A 7 16.14 -22.97 -9.32
C GLU A 7 17.58 -22.47 -9.46
N SER A 8 18.11 -22.49 -10.68
CA SER A 8 19.44 -21.94 -10.96
C SER A 8 19.54 -20.46 -10.61
N ALA A 9 18.56 -19.66 -11.01
CA ALA A 9 18.50 -18.24 -10.70
C ALA A 9 18.39 -17.96 -9.19
N LEU A 10 17.63 -18.76 -8.44
CA LEU A 10 17.52 -18.64 -6.99
C LEU A 10 18.84 -19.03 -6.29
N THR A 11 19.51 -20.07 -6.78
CA THR A 11 20.82 -20.49 -6.28
C THR A 11 21.86 -19.40 -6.48
N GLN A 12 21.93 -18.83 -7.69
CA GLN A 12 22.82 -17.72 -7.98
C GLN A 12 22.56 -16.51 -7.08
N ARG A 13 21.28 -16.16 -6.84
CA ARG A 13 20.92 -15.08 -5.91
C ARG A 13 21.35 -15.37 -4.47
N ARG A 14 21.28 -16.63 -4.05
CA ARG A 14 21.74 -17.06 -2.72
C ARG A 14 23.26 -16.90 -2.59
N GLU A 15 24.02 -17.36 -3.57
CA GLU A 15 25.48 -17.24 -3.62
C GLU A 15 25.96 -15.79 -3.63
N GLN A 16 25.19 -14.91 -4.28
CA GLN A 16 25.45 -13.46 -4.32
C GLN A 16 24.96 -12.70 -3.07
N GLY A 17 24.36 -13.37 -2.09
CA GLY A 17 23.76 -12.72 -0.91
C GLY A 17 22.54 -11.87 -1.22
N LEU A 18 21.95 -12.01 -2.41
CA LEU A 18 20.80 -11.23 -2.87
C LEU A 18 19.45 -11.92 -2.62
N LEU A 19 19.47 -13.16 -2.12
CA LEU A 19 18.23 -13.87 -1.82
C LEU A 19 17.57 -13.27 -0.59
N ARG A 20 16.35 -12.76 -0.79
CA ARG A 20 15.53 -12.23 0.30
C ARG A 20 14.48 -13.26 0.72
N THR A 21 14.43 -13.54 2.00
CA THR A 21 13.41 -14.42 2.59
C THR A 21 12.43 -13.60 3.43
N ARG A 22 11.16 -13.98 3.36
CA ARG A 22 10.12 -13.36 4.21
C ARG A 22 10.28 -13.85 5.65
N ARG A 23 10.19 -12.92 6.59
CA ARG A 23 10.12 -13.22 8.02
C ARG A 23 8.68 -13.03 8.48
N THR A 24 8.11 -14.00 9.15
CA THR A 24 6.75 -13.91 9.69
C THR A 24 6.79 -13.20 11.03
N LEU A 25 6.09 -12.06 11.14
CA LEU A 25 5.84 -11.40 12.41
C LEU A 25 4.67 -12.09 13.11
N GLN A 26 4.86 -12.38 14.38
CA GLN A 26 3.89 -13.06 15.26
C GLN A 26 3.25 -12.09 16.28
N SER A 27 3.45 -10.79 16.07
CA SER A 27 2.88 -9.69 16.86
C SER A 27 2.27 -8.63 15.95
N PRO A 28 1.39 -7.76 16.44
CA PRO A 28 1.01 -6.53 15.75
C PRO A 28 2.23 -5.66 15.43
N VAL A 29 2.04 -4.71 14.49
CA VAL A 29 3.08 -3.73 14.15
C VAL A 29 3.33 -2.81 15.36
N GLY A 30 4.60 -2.59 15.67
CA GLY A 30 5.01 -1.73 16.78
C GLY A 30 6.53 -1.67 16.91
N PRO A 31 7.05 -0.97 17.95
CA PRO A 31 8.49 -0.87 18.20
C PRO A 31 9.15 -2.22 18.51
N GLN A 32 8.37 -3.18 18.94
CA GLN A 32 8.82 -4.55 19.18
C GLN A 32 8.09 -5.50 18.23
N ALA A 33 8.81 -6.46 17.69
CA ALA A 33 8.30 -7.49 16.79
C ALA A 33 8.67 -8.87 17.30
N LEU A 34 7.69 -9.78 17.37
CA LEU A 34 7.93 -11.19 17.68
C LEU A 34 8.22 -11.94 16.37
N VAL A 35 9.43 -12.48 16.24
CA VAL A 35 9.88 -13.22 15.07
C VAL A 35 10.55 -14.51 15.49
N GLY A 36 10.02 -15.67 15.08
CA GLY A 36 10.58 -16.97 15.44
C GLY A 36 10.68 -17.21 16.96
N GLY A 37 9.71 -16.70 17.71
CA GLY A 37 9.69 -16.80 19.18
C GLY A 37 10.61 -15.82 19.92
N GLN A 38 11.30 -14.93 19.21
CA GLN A 38 12.17 -13.91 19.81
C GLN A 38 11.57 -12.51 19.66
N THR A 39 11.61 -11.71 20.71
CA THR A 39 11.23 -10.30 20.67
C THR A 39 12.43 -9.47 20.20
N LEU A 40 12.25 -8.76 19.10
CA LEU A 40 13.26 -7.91 18.47
C LEU A 40 12.79 -6.46 18.43
N LEU A 41 13.72 -5.50 18.46
CA LEU A 41 13.40 -4.10 18.18
C LEU A 41 13.27 -3.90 16.67
N ALA A 42 12.18 -3.26 16.24
CA ALA A 42 11.85 -3.03 14.84
C ALA A 42 12.25 -1.61 14.40
N PHE A 43 13.30 -1.48 13.59
CA PHE A 43 13.75 -0.22 13.00
C PHE A 43 13.40 -0.07 11.51
N CYS A 44 12.64 -1.00 10.96
CA CYS A 44 12.34 -1.07 9.51
C CYS A 44 10.85 -0.82 9.18
N SER A 45 10.07 -0.34 10.15
CA SER A 45 8.66 -0.02 9.93
C SER A 45 8.51 1.35 9.28
N ASN A 46 7.55 1.47 8.35
CA ASN A 46 7.08 2.75 7.80
C ASN A 46 5.94 3.37 8.63
N ASP A 47 5.54 2.74 9.71
CA ASP A 47 4.48 3.21 10.61
C ASP A 47 5.02 4.29 11.57
N TYR A 48 5.44 5.43 11.01
CA TYR A 48 6.07 6.52 11.76
C TYR A 48 5.15 7.16 12.81
N LEU A 49 3.84 7.09 12.61
CA LEU A 49 2.85 7.66 13.52
C LEU A 49 2.25 6.63 14.48
N GLY A 50 2.64 5.33 14.36
CA GLY A 50 2.11 4.25 15.19
C GLY A 50 0.63 3.96 14.98
N LEU A 51 0.10 4.26 13.80
CA LEU A 51 -1.33 4.14 13.50
C LEU A 51 -1.74 2.72 13.07
N ALA A 52 -0.81 1.88 12.64
CA ALA A 52 -1.13 0.55 12.13
C ALA A 52 -1.76 -0.38 13.18
N ALA A 53 -1.46 -0.17 14.46
CA ALA A 53 -2.05 -0.92 15.58
C ALA A 53 -2.83 -0.02 16.56
N ASP A 54 -3.16 1.21 16.17
CA ASP A 54 -3.96 2.13 17.01
C ASP A 54 -5.39 1.61 17.18
N ALA A 55 -5.83 1.47 18.41
CA ALA A 55 -7.15 0.96 18.73
C ALA A 55 -8.30 1.80 18.15
N ARG A 56 -8.10 3.12 17.99
CA ARG A 56 -9.10 4.02 17.40
C ARG A 56 -9.26 3.75 15.90
N VAL A 57 -8.14 3.48 15.20
CA VAL A 57 -8.15 3.11 13.79
C VAL A 57 -8.79 1.73 13.63
N ALA A 58 -8.43 0.76 14.46
CA ALA A 58 -9.03 -0.57 14.42
C ALA A 58 -10.54 -0.53 14.67
N ALA A 59 -11.01 0.28 15.63
CA ALA A 59 -12.44 0.46 15.92
C ALA A 59 -13.17 1.11 14.72
N ALA A 60 -12.58 2.11 14.08
CA ALA A 60 -13.16 2.76 12.90
C ALA A 60 -13.27 1.79 11.70
N VAL A 61 -12.27 0.92 11.50
CA VAL A 61 -12.32 -0.15 10.48
C VAL A 61 -13.44 -1.14 10.77
N ALA A 62 -13.59 -1.56 12.04
CA ALA A 62 -14.66 -2.47 12.43
C ALA A 62 -16.07 -1.87 12.22
N ASP A 63 -16.26 -0.60 12.61
CA ASP A 63 -17.52 0.14 12.38
C ASP A 63 -17.81 0.28 10.88
N GLY A 64 -16.81 0.66 10.10
CA GLY A 64 -16.93 0.76 8.64
C GLY A 64 -17.31 -0.57 7.99
N ALA A 65 -16.68 -1.66 8.39
CA ALA A 65 -17.01 -3.00 7.90
C ALA A 65 -18.43 -3.45 8.25
N GLN A 66 -18.92 -3.11 9.44
CA GLN A 66 -20.29 -3.39 9.84
C GLN A 66 -21.34 -2.61 9.05
N ARG A 67 -21.05 -1.35 8.71
CA ARG A 67 -21.99 -0.47 7.98
C ARG A 67 -21.98 -0.69 6.49
N TRP A 68 -20.80 -0.88 5.91
CA TRP A 68 -20.58 -0.85 4.47
C TRP A 68 -20.17 -2.20 3.88
N GLY A 69 -19.91 -3.20 4.72
CA GLY A 69 -19.35 -4.47 4.30
C GLY A 69 -17.83 -4.45 4.11
N ALA A 70 -17.29 -5.57 3.65
CA ALA A 70 -15.84 -5.76 3.51
C ALA A 70 -15.27 -5.30 2.15
N GLY A 71 -16.13 -4.82 1.25
CA GLY A 71 -15.72 -4.35 -0.07
C GLY A 71 -16.84 -3.68 -0.84
N SER A 72 -16.49 -2.96 -1.89
CA SER A 72 -17.41 -2.14 -2.68
C SER A 72 -18.24 -2.92 -3.72
N GLY A 73 -17.91 -4.18 -3.98
CA GLY A 73 -18.66 -5.06 -4.90
C GLY A 73 -18.46 -4.77 -6.39
N ALA A 74 -17.98 -3.58 -6.77
CA ALA A 74 -17.74 -3.19 -8.15
C ALA A 74 -16.68 -2.09 -8.24
N SER A 75 -16.32 -1.69 -9.47
CA SER A 75 -15.49 -0.49 -9.68
C SER A 75 -16.28 0.80 -9.40
N HIS A 76 -15.56 1.90 -9.13
CA HIS A 76 -16.15 3.20 -8.81
C HIS A 76 -17.16 3.69 -9.87
N LEU A 77 -16.84 3.51 -11.15
CA LEU A 77 -17.68 4.01 -12.25
C LEU A 77 -18.93 3.14 -12.53
N VAL A 78 -19.07 1.97 -11.88
CA VAL A 78 -20.24 1.12 -12.03
C VAL A 78 -21.18 1.30 -10.85
N SER A 79 -20.88 0.67 -9.72
CA SER A 79 -21.69 0.73 -8.49
C SER A 79 -20.85 0.58 -7.21
N GLY A 80 -19.52 0.70 -7.33
CA GLY A 80 -18.59 0.52 -6.22
C GLY A 80 -18.11 1.81 -5.56
N HIS A 81 -18.65 2.98 -5.93
CA HIS A 81 -18.32 4.24 -5.29
C HIS A 81 -19.27 4.51 -4.12
N LEU A 82 -18.85 4.14 -2.93
CA LEU A 82 -19.64 4.25 -1.71
C LEU A 82 -19.38 5.61 -1.02
N GLU A 83 -20.35 6.12 -0.26
CA GLU A 83 -20.26 7.37 0.49
C GLU A 83 -18.96 7.57 1.30
N PRO A 84 -18.35 6.55 1.93
CA PRO A 84 -17.05 6.71 2.60
C PRO A 84 -15.92 7.23 1.71
N PHE A 85 -15.94 6.93 0.40
CA PHE A 85 -14.94 7.45 -0.53
C PHE A 85 -15.12 8.94 -0.77
N ASP A 86 -16.35 9.41 -1.02
CA ASP A 86 -16.66 10.84 -1.16
C ASP A 86 -16.19 11.61 0.07
N ARG A 87 -16.56 11.13 1.27
CA ARG A 87 -16.19 11.75 2.54
C ARG A 87 -14.68 11.76 2.79
N LEU A 88 -13.97 10.71 2.36
CA LEU A 88 -12.51 10.67 2.44
C LEU A 88 -11.88 11.72 1.52
N GLU A 89 -12.34 11.80 0.28
CA GLU A 89 -11.83 12.75 -0.72
C GLU A 89 -12.08 14.19 -0.28
N GLU A 90 -13.26 14.54 0.23
CA GLU A 90 -13.56 15.84 0.79
C GLU A 90 -12.66 16.22 1.98
N ARG A 91 -12.43 15.27 2.90
CA ARG A 91 -11.54 15.50 4.04
C ARG A 91 -10.08 15.66 3.63
N LEU A 92 -9.62 14.87 2.66
CA LEU A 92 -8.28 15.01 2.11
C LEU A 92 -8.11 16.34 1.38
N ALA A 93 -9.09 16.79 0.60
CA ALA A 93 -9.08 18.09 -0.04
C ALA A 93 -8.95 19.22 1.00
N THR A 94 -9.76 19.18 2.05
CA THR A 94 -9.69 20.14 3.16
C THR A 94 -8.34 20.11 3.87
N PHE A 95 -7.82 18.92 4.17
CA PHE A 95 -6.56 18.72 4.88
C PHE A 95 -5.34 19.22 4.08
N THR A 96 -5.35 18.99 2.78
CA THR A 96 -4.24 19.36 1.88
C THR A 96 -4.35 20.79 1.33
N GLY A 97 -5.51 21.42 1.47
CA GLY A 97 -5.79 22.76 0.93
C GLY A 97 -6.03 22.78 -0.59
N PHE A 98 -6.26 21.63 -1.22
CA PHE A 98 -6.64 21.54 -2.61
C PHE A 98 -8.17 21.61 -2.77
N GLU A 99 -8.62 22.08 -3.93
CA GLU A 99 -10.05 22.14 -4.24
C GLU A 99 -10.71 20.76 -4.29
N ARG A 100 -10.01 19.79 -4.82
CA ARG A 100 -10.44 18.38 -4.95
C ARG A 100 -9.30 17.41 -4.76
N THR A 101 -9.62 16.19 -4.35
CA THR A 101 -8.69 15.05 -4.30
C THR A 101 -9.34 13.84 -4.93
N LEU A 102 -8.52 12.92 -5.40
CA LEU A 102 -8.92 11.61 -5.89
C LEU A 102 -8.13 10.55 -5.15
N PHE A 103 -8.83 9.64 -4.50
CA PHE A 103 -8.23 8.56 -3.73
C PHE A 103 -7.95 7.33 -4.58
N PHE A 104 -6.77 6.76 -4.40
CA PHE A 104 -6.37 5.47 -4.97
C PHE A 104 -5.95 4.51 -3.85
N SER A 105 -6.26 3.23 -3.99
CA SER A 105 -5.90 2.20 -3.01
C SER A 105 -4.39 1.98 -2.87
N THR A 106 -3.61 2.35 -3.90
CA THR A 106 -2.14 2.29 -3.88
C THR A 106 -1.52 3.45 -4.64
N GLY A 107 -0.35 3.92 -4.18
CA GLY A 107 0.43 4.94 -4.92
C GLY A 107 0.87 4.47 -6.30
N TYR A 108 1.05 3.17 -6.51
CA TYR A 108 1.34 2.59 -7.82
C TYR A 108 0.20 2.86 -8.82
N MET A 109 -1.05 2.64 -8.41
CA MET A 109 -2.22 2.94 -9.25
C MET A 109 -2.34 4.44 -9.52
N ALA A 110 -2.12 5.27 -8.52
CA ALA A 110 -2.10 6.74 -8.69
C ALA A 110 -1.05 7.16 -9.74
N ASN A 111 0.18 6.67 -9.62
CA ASN A 111 1.24 6.98 -10.56
C ASN A 111 0.94 6.50 -12.00
N LEU A 112 0.34 5.33 -12.16
CA LEU A 112 -0.10 4.85 -13.48
C LEU A 112 -1.23 5.69 -14.09
N ALA A 113 -2.11 6.24 -13.26
CA ALA A 113 -3.24 7.03 -13.72
C ALA A 113 -2.85 8.48 -14.06
N ILE A 114 -1.99 9.11 -13.25
CA ILE A 114 -1.65 10.54 -13.36
C ILE A 114 -0.95 10.85 -14.69
N VAL A 115 0.04 10.05 -15.07
CA VAL A 115 0.84 10.33 -16.28
C VAL A 115 -0.04 10.35 -17.53
N PRO A 116 -0.81 9.29 -17.87
CA PRO A 116 -1.64 9.31 -19.09
C PRO A 116 -2.83 10.29 -18.99
N ALA A 117 -3.22 10.72 -17.80
CA ALA A 117 -4.29 11.69 -17.63
C ALA A 117 -3.84 13.14 -17.88
N LEU A 118 -2.58 13.47 -17.61
CA LEU A 118 -2.05 14.83 -17.67
C LEU A 118 -1.11 15.06 -18.84
N VAL A 119 -0.56 13.99 -19.45
CA VAL A 119 0.50 14.07 -20.47
C VAL A 119 -0.02 13.54 -21.80
N GLY A 120 0.06 14.37 -22.83
CA GLY A 120 -0.30 14.04 -24.21
C GLY A 120 0.89 13.53 -25.02
N ARG A 121 0.64 13.32 -26.33
CA ARG A 121 1.63 12.75 -27.25
C ARG A 121 2.85 13.65 -27.47
N ASP A 122 2.64 14.95 -27.39
CA ASP A 122 3.67 15.97 -27.70
C ASP A 122 4.35 16.52 -26.43
N ASP A 123 4.00 15.97 -25.25
CA ASP A 123 4.57 16.37 -23.98
C ASP A 123 5.82 15.55 -23.65
N ALA A 124 6.71 16.09 -22.82
CA ALA A 124 7.89 15.42 -22.32
C ALA A 124 7.76 15.09 -20.82
N VAL A 125 8.08 13.85 -20.45
CA VAL A 125 8.12 13.41 -19.06
C VAL A 125 9.56 13.23 -18.62
N PHE A 126 9.94 13.93 -17.56
CA PHE A 126 11.26 13.77 -16.93
C PHE A 126 11.11 12.91 -15.69
N ALA A 127 11.80 11.80 -15.64
CA ALA A 127 11.77 10.86 -14.50
C ALA A 127 13.17 10.44 -14.11
N ASP A 128 13.35 10.07 -12.83
CA ASP A 128 14.58 9.46 -12.35
C ASP A 128 14.75 8.06 -12.97
N ARG A 129 16.00 7.66 -13.19
CA ARG A 129 16.36 6.36 -13.79
C ARG A 129 15.87 5.15 -12.99
N LEU A 130 15.67 5.30 -11.68
CA LEU A 130 15.34 4.22 -10.76
C LEU A 130 13.84 4.08 -10.44
N LYS A 131 12.98 4.78 -11.16
CA LYS A 131 11.53 4.72 -10.98
C LYS A 131 10.83 3.91 -12.06
#